data_fa92f34e86156b9149873440929bfd57
#
_entry.id   fa92f34e86156b9149873440929bfd57
#
_cell.length_a   1.000
_cell.length_b   1.000
_cell.length_c   1.000
_cell.angle_alpha   90.00
_cell.angle_beta   90.00
_cell.angle_gamma   90.00
#
_symmetry.space_group_name_H-M   'P 1'
#
loop_
_entity.id
_entity.type
_entity.pdbx_description
1 polymer ?
#
loop_
_entity_poly.entity_id
_entity_poly.type
_entity_poly.pdbx_seq_one_letter_code
_entity_poly.pdbx_strand_id
1 'polypeptide(L)'
;MDKSIDFYTKLFELKLVSRREIPQNNAEIAFLRDSEAKGSTLELTFYRNQKKFIQADYEDRVFDHLAFEVKDIEKTIAAMRKEKVTITDEPFKLSATGPMIAFVEDPDGTLIELIQRT
;
A
#
# COMPACT_ATOMS: atom_id res chain seq x y z
N MET A 1 -7.70 9.80 4.78
CA MET A 1 -6.55 9.51 5.68
C MET A 1 -6.78 8.27 6.53
N ASP A 2 -7.82 8.18 7.37
CA ASP A 2 -7.99 7.06 8.32
C ASP A 2 -8.00 5.68 7.66
N LYS A 3 -8.74 5.49 6.59
CA LYS A 3 -8.79 4.21 5.84
C LYS A 3 -7.40 3.77 5.34
N SER A 4 -6.60 4.71 4.85
CA SER A 4 -5.25 4.42 4.36
C SER A 4 -4.29 4.09 5.51
N ILE A 5 -4.35 4.84 6.61
CA ILE A 5 -3.57 4.52 7.82
C ILE A 5 -3.93 3.11 8.32
N ASP A 6 -5.21 2.79 8.45
CA ASP A 6 -5.68 1.47 8.90
C ASP A 6 -5.21 0.36 7.96
N PHE A 7 -5.30 0.58 6.67
CA PHE A 7 -4.85 -0.38 5.65
C PHE A 7 -3.36 -0.73 5.80
N TYR A 8 -2.50 0.29 5.79
CA TYR A 8 -1.05 0.07 5.85
C TYR A 8 -0.55 -0.40 7.23
N THR A 9 -1.16 0.04 8.32
CA THR A 9 -0.78 -0.42 9.66
C THR A 9 -1.26 -1.84 9.95
N LYS A 10 -2.46 -2.20 9.49
CA LYS A 10 -3.08 -3.49 9.78
C LYS A 10 -2.57 -4.62 8.88
N LEU A 11 -2.41 -4.34 7.59
CA LEU A 11 -2.10 -5.36 6.58
C LEU A 11 -0.60 -5.44 6.22
N PHE A 12 0.15 -4.39 6.44
CA PHE A 12 1.61 -4.34 6.20
C PHE A 12 2.42 -4.15 7.46
N GLU A 13 1.77 -4.17 8.63
CA GLU A 13 2.42 -4.03 9.94
C GLU A 13 3.24 -2.73 10.08
N LEU A 14 2.98 -1.73 9.24
CA LEU A 14 3.62 -0.43 9.37
C LEU A 14 3.15 0.27 10.66
N LYS A 15 4.03 1.03 11.27
CA LYS A 15 3.71 1.84 12.46
C LYS A 15 3.51 3.29 12.08
N LEU A 16 2.42 3.87 12.57
CA LEU A 16 2.21 5.31 12.48
C LEU A 16 3.24 6.02 13.35
N VAL A 17 4.13 6.77 12.71
CA VAL A 17 5.19 7.55 13.38
C VAL A 17 4.68 8.92 13.81
N SER A 18 3.96 9.58 12.90
CA SER A 18 3.36 10.89 13.16
C SER A 18 2.17 11.15 12.26
N ARG A 19 1.27 11.99 12.74
CA ARG A 19 0.12 12.50 11.99
C ARG A 19 -0.11 13.95 12.37
N ARG A 20 -0.22 14.84 11.39
CA ARG A 20 -0.37 16.28 11.66
C ARG A 20 -1.01 17.04 10.52
N GLU A 21 -1.60 18.18 10.85
CA GLU A 21 -2.06 19.16 9.88
C GLU A 21 -0.90 20.02 9.36
N ILE A 22 -0.97 20.39 8.09
CA ILE A 22 -0.13 21.38 7.43
C ILE A 22 -1.04 22.52 6.95
N PRO A 23 -1.34 23.52 7.81
CA PRO A 23 -2.30 24.58 7.48
C PRO A 23 -1.93 25.37 6.23
N GLN A 24 -0.64 25.57 5.96
CA GLN A 24 -0.16 26.32 4.81
C GLN A 24 -0.57 25.71 3.47
N ASN A 25 -0.72 24.40 3.44
CA ASN A 25 -1.10 23.63 2.26
C ASN A 25 -2.53 23.11 2.33
N ASN A 26 -3.26 23.41 3.41
CA ASN A 26 -4.57 22.83 3.70
C ASN A 26 -4.55 21.29 3.58
N ALA A 27 -3.53 20.68 4.16
CA ALA A 27 -3.27 19.25 4.06
C ALA A 27 -3.12 18.60 5.42
N GLU A 28 -3.42 17.30 5.48
CA GLU A 28 -3.08 16.41 6.56
C GLU A 28 -2.03 15.42 6.05
N ILE A 29 -0.99 15.18 6.83
CA ILE A 29 0.04 14.19 6.51
C ILE A 29 0.17 13.15 7.60
N ALA A 30 0.52 11.92 7.21
CA ALA A 30 0.86 10.84 8.12
C ALA A 30 2.11 10.12 7.62
N PHE A 31 3.02 9.82 8.54
CA PHE A 31 4.22 9.04 8.25
C PHE A 31 4.10 7.66 8.87
N LEU A 32 4.33 6.63 8.05
CA LEU A 32 4.30 5.23 8.46
C LEU A 32 5.65 4.59 8.13
N ARG A 33 6.10 3.69 9.00
CA ARG A 33 7.40 3.03 8.87
C ARG A 33 7.33 1.60 9.39
N ASP A 34 8.09 0.70 8.76
CA ASP A 34 8.39 -0.60 9.33
C ASP A 34 9.15 -0.41 10.65
N SER A 35 8.77 -1.17 11.67
CA SER A 35 9.40 -1.09 13.00
C SER A 35 10.85 -1.53 13.02
N GLU A 36 11.24 -2.40 12.10
CA GLU A 36 12.58 -2.99 12.01
C GLU A 36 13.46 -2.30 10.96
N ALA A 37 12.87 -1.56 10.03
CA ALA A 37 13.60 -0.94 8.95
C ALA A 37 14.28 0.37 9.40
N LYS A 38 15.58 0.43 9.23
CA LYS A 38 16.38 1.66 9.28
C LYS A 38 16.27 2.44 7.96
N GLY A 39 15.13 2.35 7.29
CA GLY A 39 14.99 2.76 5.90
C GLY A 39 13.84 3.72 5.65
N SER A 40 13.18 3.51 4.55
CA SER A 40 12.18 4.41 3.98
C SER A 40 10.94 4.55 4.86
N THR A 41 10.35 5.73 4.80
CA THR A 41 9.06 6.06 5.44
C THR A 41 8.04 6.31 4.34
N LEU A 42 6.85 5.72 4.48
CA LEU A 42 5.72 6.03 3.62
C LEU A 42 5.04 7.29 4.15
N GLU A 43 4.98 8.34 3.35
CA GLU A 43 4.16 9.51 3.63
C GLU A 43 2.81 9.39 2.92
N LEU A 44 1.74 9.52 3.68
CA LEU A 44 0.38 9.69 3.18
C LEU A 44 0.02 11.17 3.27
N THR A 45 -0.43 11.75 2.17
CA THR A 45 -0.85 13.15 2.11
C THR A 45 -2.30 13.26 1.67
N PHE A 46 -3.08 14.00 2.41
CA PHE A 46 -4.46 14.31 2.09
C PHE A 46 -4.66 15.82 1.98
N TYR A 47 -4.93 16.31 0.78
CA TYR A 47 -5.29 17.71 0.55
C TYR A 47 -6.78 17.90 0.76
N ARG A 48 -7.18 18.73 1.73
CA ARG A 48 -8.60 18.93 2.09
C ARG A 48 -9.43 19.57 1.00
N ASN A 49 -8.79 20.29 0.08
CA ASN A 49 -9.45 20.89 -1.09
C ASN A 49 -9.69 19.89 -2.22
N GLN A 50 -9.09 18.71 -2.15
CA GLN A 50 -9.29 17.67 -3.16
C GLN A 50 -10.64 16.99 -2.95
N LYS A 51 -11.57 17.27 -3.85
CA LYS A 51 -12.95 16.76 -3.76
C LYS A 51 -13.15 15.43 -4.49
N LYS A 52 -12.22 15.05 -5.36
CA LYS A 52 -12.31 13.85 -6.19
C LYS A 52 -10.94 13.22 -6.33
N PHE A 53 -10.87 11.93 -6.02
CA PHE A 53 -9.72 11.09 -6.34
C PHE A 53 -9.95 10.42 -7.68
N ILE A 54 -8.94 10.45 -8.54
CA ILE A 54 -8.95 9.76 -9.81
C ILE A 54 -8.17 8.47 -9.60
N GLN A 55 -8.85 7.34 -9.84
CA GLN A 55 -8.17 6.05 -9.82
C GLN A 55 -7.14 5.99 -10.95
N ALA A 56 -5.99 5.37 -10.68
CA ALA A 56 -4.96 5.23 -11.69
C ALA A 56 -5.48 4.42 -12.87
N ASP A 57 -5.30 4.95 -14.07
CA ASP A 57 -5.51 4.21 -15.30
C ASP A 57 -4.28 3.33 -15.57
N TYR A 58 -4.51 2.05 -15.82
CA TYR A 58 -3.42 1.08 -16.05
C TYR A 58 -2.66 1.36 -17.35
N GLU A 59 -3.25 2.05 -18.31
CA GLU A 59 -2.61 2.36 -19.59
C GLU A 59 -1.81 3.68 -19.56
N ASP A 60 -2.29 4.68 -18.82
CA ASP A 60 -1.78 6.06 -18.85
C ASP A 60 -1.19 6.55 -17.52
N ARG A 61 -0.96 5.68 -16.56
CA ARG A 61 -0.44 6.10 -15.26
C ARG A 61 1.03 6.50 -15.31
N VAL A 62 1.38 7.57 -14.62
CA VAL A 62 2.76 8.02 -14.40
C VAL A 62 3.44 7.20 -13.29
N PHE A 63 2.68 6.82 -12.28
CA PHE A 63 3.12 5.99 -11.15
C PHE A 63 2.56 4.58 -11.32
N ASP A 64 3.42 3.56 -11.34
CA ASP A 64 3.02 2.18 -11.58
C ASP A 64 2.48 1.52 -10.31
N HIS A 65 3.34 1.19 -9.35
CA HIS A 65 2.93 0.54 -8.11
C HIS A 65 3.93 0.77 -6.98
N LEU A 66 3.49 0.51 -5.75
CA LEU A 66 4.35 0.27 -4.60
C LEU A 66 4.63 -1.22 -4.49
N ALA A 67 5.82 -1.61 -4.02
CA ALA A 67 6.14 -3.00 -3.75
C ALA A 67 6.48 -3.22 -2.27
N PHE A 68 5.92 -4.29 -1.69
CA PHE A 68 6.21 -4.71 -0.32
C PHE A 68 6.67 -6.18 -0.31
N GLU A 69 7.80 -6.43 0.35
CA GLU A 69 8.21 -7.80 0.63
C GLU A 69 7.38 -8.37 1.79
N VAL A 70 6.85 -9.58 1.60
CA VAL A 70 6.05 -10.29 2.61
C VAL A 70 6.66 -11.66 2.88
N LYS A 71 6.51 -12.15 4.11
CA LYS A 71 7.06 -13.45 4.53
C LYS A 71 6.29 -14.64 3.97
N ASP A 72 4.96 -14.50 3.86
CA ASP A 72 4.05 -15.56 3.41
C ASP A 72 2.91 -14.91 2.62
N ILE A 73 3.00 -14.98 1.30
CA ILE A 73 2.07 -14.30 0.41
C ILE A 73 0.65 -14.90 0.47
N GLU A 74 0.53 -16.19 0.66
CA GLU A 74 -0.77 -16.87 0.76
C GLU A 74 -1.53 -16.43 2.02
N LYS A 75 -0.84 -16.36 3.16
CA LYS A 75 -1.43 -15.84 4.40
C LYS A 75 -1.77 -14.36 4.29
N THR A 76 -0.92 -13.58 3.64
CA THR A 76 -1.15 -12.15 3.42
C THR A 76 -2.39 -11.94 2.56
N ILE A 77 -2.52 -12.64 1.44
CA ILE A 77 -3.71 -12.57 0.57
C ILE A 77 -4.97 -13.04 1.31
N ALA A 78 -4.89 -14.11 2.09
CA ALA A 78 -6.02 -14.59 2.88
C ALA A 78 -6.50 -13.54 3.92
N ALA A 79 -5.57 -12.85 4.58
CA ALA A 79 -5.90 -11.77 5.51
C ALA A 79 -6.53 -10.57 4.78
N MET A 80 -5.98 -10.18 3.63
CA MET A 80 -6.51 -9.10 2.81
C MET A 80 -7.92 -9.40 2.29
N ARG A 81 -8.17 -10.63 1.91
CA ARG A 81 -9.48 -11.09 1.47
C ARG A 81 -10.55 -10.96 2.58
N LYS A 82 -10.20 -11.28 3.82
CA LYS A 82 -11.07 -11.08 5.00
C LYS A 82 -11.42 -9.60 5.21
N GLU A 83 -10.49 -8.71 4.92
CA GLU A 83 -10.67 -7.26 5.01
C GLU A 83 -11.28 -6.64 3.74
N LYS A 84 -11.72 -7.48 2.78
CA LYS A 84 -12.34 -7.05 1.51
C LYS A 84 -11.45 -6.16 0.64
N VAL A 85 -10.13 -6.37 0.71
CA VAL A 85 -9.17 -5.72 -0.18
C VAL A 85 -9.37 -6.25 -1.60
N THR A 86 -9.29 -5.37 -2.58
CA THR A 86 -9.32 -5.75 -4.00
C THR A 86 -8.01 -6.45 -4.36
N ILE A 87 -8.10 -7.71 -4.79
CA ILE A 87 -6.97 -8.49 -5.29
C ILE A 87 -7.07 -8.49 -6.80
N THR A 88 -6.10 -7.85 -7.46
CA THR A 88 -6.08 -7.73 -8.93
C THR A 88 -5.41 -8.93 -9.58
N ASP A 89 -4.38 -9.47 -8.94
CA ASP A 89 -3.70 -10.67 -9.39
C ASP A 89 -3.39 -11.60 -8.21
N GLU A 90 -3.90 -12.83 -8.30
CA GLU A 90 -3.62 -13.89 -7.32
C GLU A 90 -2.14 -14.27 -7.33
N PRO A 91 -1.61 -14.90 -6.25
CA PRO A 91 -0.21 -15.30 -6.19
C PRO A 91 0.22 -16.14 -7.40
N PHE A 92 1.28 -15.72 -8.06
CA PHE A 92 1.86 -16.40 -9.22
C PHE A 92 3.38 -16.21 -9.28
N LYS A 93 4.05 -16.97 -10.15
CA LYS A 93 5.47 -16.83 -10.44
C LYS A 93 5.70 -16.48 -11.90
N LEU A 94 6.56 -15.51 -12.16
CA LEU A 94 7.00 -15.18 -13.54
C LEU A 94 7.94 -16.24 -14.12
N SER A 95 8.64 -16.97 -13.25
CA SER A 95 9.54 -18.07 -13.66
C SER A 95 9.58 -19.14 -12.57
N ALA A 96 10.03 -20.34 -12.92
CA ALA A 96 10.10 -21.48 -11.99
C ALA A 96 10.96 -21.19 -10.73
N THR A 97 11.99 -20.36 -10.87
CA THR A 97 12.94 -20.00 -9.80
C THR A 97 12.73 -18.59 -9.25
N GLY A 98 11.77 -17.84 -9.79
CA GLY A 98 11.48 -16.48 -9.38
C GLY A 98 10.71 -16.38 -8.07
N PRO A 99 10.59 -15.17 -7.53
CA PRO A 99 9.74 -14.93 -6.36
C PRO A 99 8.26 -15.22 -6.68
N MET A 100 7.50 -15.48 -5.63
CA MET A 100 6.04 -15.44 -5.71
C MET A 100 5.60 -13.97 -5.63
N ILE A 101 4.74 -13.55 -6.52
CA ILE A 101 4.19 -12.18 -6.55
C ILE A 101 2.66 -12.20 -6.61
N ALA A 102 2.05 -11.13 -6.13
CA ALA A 102 0.62 -10.88 -6.24
C ALA A 102 0.38 -9.37 -6.31
N PHE A 103 -0.77 -8.94 -6.79
CA PHE A 103 -1.14 -7.53 -6.79
C PHE A 103 -2.47 -7.28 -6.10
N VAL A 104 -2.53 -6.19 -5.35
CA VAL A 104 -3.72 -5.72 -4.64
C VAL A 104 -3.86 -4.21 -4.81
N GLU A 105 -5.03 -3.68 -4.47
CA GLU A 105 -5.26 -2.23 -4.43
C GLU A 105 -5.40 -1.73 -3.00
N ASP A 106 -4.83 -0.56 -2.73
CA ASP A 106 -5.10 0.17 -1.51
C ASP A 106 -6.50 0.85 -1.56
N PRO A 107 -6.97 1.51 -0.46
CA PRO A 107 -8.29 2.16 -0.44
C PRO A 107 -8.49 3.26 -1.48
N ASP A 108 -7.43 3.81 -2.04
CA ASP A 108 -7.46 4.85 -3.07
C ASP A 108 -7.27 4.29 -4.50
N GLY A 109 -7.13 2.95 -4.63
CA GLY A 109 -6.90 2.28 -5.90
C GLY A 109 -5.43 2.29 -6.34
N THR A 110 -4.49 2.62 -5.45
CA THR A 110 -3.06 2.49 -5.72
C THR A 110 -2.70 1.02 -5.82
N LEU A 111 -2.05 0.63 -6.92
CA LEU A 111 -1.59 -0.75 -7.11
C LEU A 111 -0.41 -1.05 -6.19
N ILE A 112 -0.47 -2.20 -5.54
CA ILE A 112 0.56 -2.69 -4.63
C ILE A 112 0.99 -4.09 -5.05
N GLU A 113 2.28 -4.24 -5.33
CA GLU A 113 2.91 -5.55 -5.54
C GLU A 113 3.32 -6.15 -4.19
N LEU A 114 2.94 -7.40 -3.97
CA LEU A 114 3.42 -8.23 -2.87
C LEU A 114 4.49 -9.17 -3.41
N ILE A 115 5.64 -9.23 -2.75
CA ILE A 115 6.77 -10.05 -3.18
C ILE A 115 7.17 -10.99 -2.04
N GLN A 116 7.10 -12.30 -2.27
CA GLN A 116 7.70 -13.29 -1.39
C GLN A 116 8.95 -13.85 -2.04
N ARG A 117 10.10 -13.51 -1.48
CA ARG A 117 11.40 -14.10 -1.89
C ARG A 117 11.57 -15.47 -1.25
N THR A 118 12.18 -16.34 -1.96
CA THR A 118 12.52 -17.70 -1.46
C THR A 118 13.71 -17.64 -0.51
#